data_871b75fff9cbdce604e9246fe866da10
#
_entry.id   871b75fff9cbdce604e9246fe866da10
#
_cell.length_a   1.000
_cell.length_b   1.000
_cell.length_c   1.000
_cell.angle_alpha   90.00
_cell.angle_beta   90.00
_cell.angle_gamma   90.00
#
_symmetry.space_group_name_H-M   'P 1'
#
loop_
_entity.id
_entity.type
_entity.pdbx_description
1 polymer ?
#
loop_
_entity_poly.entity_id
_entity_poly.type
_entity_poly.pdbx_seq_one_letter_code
_entity_poly.pdbx_strand_id
1 'polypeptide(L)'
;KNVMAKLAFTPKIGIWNPEVSFLMKKQWLNLQTDIQTYKLNKPILKFVFNNTFDFGKGWIFDMESYFVRKGNDEVGSMVSNTGAVDVSFSKSFLKDCLTLRLGGTDLFHTVKEGGTAYTGVMETSQLSTYDSRQLVFTVTYRFNSARSKYKGKGAGNAEKQRL
;
A
#
# COMPACT_ATOMS: atom_id res chain seq x y z
N LYS A 1 5.83 25.75 -1.14
CA LYS A 1 6.58 25.03 -2.19
C LYS A 1 6.73 23.57 -1.77
N ASN A 2 6.33 22.64 -2.66
CA ASN A 2 6.38 21.19 -2.37
C ASN A 2 7.19 20.48 -3.46
N VAL A 3 7.93 19.45 -3.06
CA VAL A 3 8.63 18.52 -3.95
C VAL A 3 8.33 17.11 -3.50
N MET A 4 8.05 16.24 -4.47
CA MET A 4 7.87 14.81 -4.25
C MET A 4 8.72 14.05 -5.26
N ALA A 5 9.46 13.06 -4.79
CA ALA A 5 10.24 12.14 -5.60
C ALA A 5 9.91 10.71 -5.21
N LYS A 6 9.72 9.85 -6.21
CA LYS A 6 9.50 8.41 -6.02
C LYS A 6 10.44 7.62 -6.92
N LEU A 7 11.09 6.63 -6.34
CA LEU A 7 11.86 5.62 -7.04
C LEU A 7 11.21 4.27 -6.75
N ALA A 8 11.11 3.41 -7.75
CA ALA A 8 10.60 2.06 -7.59
C ALA A 8 11.42 1.09 -8.45
N PHE A 9 11.66 -0.09 -7.92
CA PHE A 9 12.39 -1.15 -8.58
C PHE A 9 11.72 -2.48 -8.30
N THR A 10 11.32 -3.19 -9.36
CA THR A 10 10.51 -4.42 -9.30
C THR A 10 11.12 -5.50 -10.21
N PRO A 11 12.27 -6.07 -9.85
CA PRO A 11 12.88 -7.14 -10.62
C PRO A 11 12.10 -8.45 -10.47
N LYS A 12 12.29 -9.36 -11.42
CA LYS A 12 11.80 -10.73 -11.32
C LYS A 12 12.99 -11.68 -11.30
N ILE A 13 13.15 -12.42 -10.19
CA ILE A 13 14.33 -13.26 -9.96
C ILE A 13 13.86 -14.70 -9.65
N GLY A 14 13.62 -15.48 -10.71
CA GLY A 14 13.12 -16.83 -10.57
C GLY A 14 11.75 -16.87 -9.88
N ILE A 15 11.69 -17.50 -8.70
CA ILE A 15 10.49 -17.59 -7.87
C ILE A 15 10.24 -16.32 -7.05
N TRP A 16 11.21 -15.43 -6.93
CA TRP A 16 11.17 -14.24 -6.10
C TRP A 16 10.88 -13.00 -6.93
N ASN A 17 9.84 -12.27 -6.54
CA ASN A 17 9.41 -11.03 -7.17
C ASN A 17 9.41 -9.91 -6.10
N PRO A 18 10.57 -9.28 -5.84
CA PRO A 18 10.63 -8.18 -4.88
C PRO A 18 10.14 -6.87 -5.51
N GLU A 19 9.56 -6.03 -4.67
CA GLU A 19 9.28 -4.64 -4.96
C GLU A 19 9.94 -3.77 -3.90
N VAL A 20 10.83 -2.89 -4.32
CA VAL A 20 11.46 -1.89 -3.46
C VAL A 20 11.03 -0.51 -3.94
N SER A 21 10.47 0.29 -3.08
CA SER A 21 10.20 1.68 -3.43
C SER A 21 10.58 2.64 -2.31
N PHE A 22 11.02 3.81 -2.73
CA PHE A 22 11.35 4.93 -1.88
C PHE A 22 10.58 6.15 -2.34
N LEU A 23 9.92 6.83 -1.41
CA LEU A 23 9.23 8.09 -1.66
C LEU A 23 9.72 9.14 -0.66
N MET A 24 10.07 10.30 -1.18
CA MET A 24 10.36 11.49 -0.40
C MET A 24 9.33 12.58 -0.74
N LYS A 25 8.68 13.13 0.29
CA LYS A 25 7.84 14.33 0.19
C LYS A 25 8.47 15.40 1.07
N LYS A 26 8.79 16.54 0.51
CA LYS A 26 9.32 17.68 1.24
C LYS A 26 8.57 18.95 0.86
N GLN A 27 8.23 19.71 1.87
CA GLN A 27 7.66 21.03 1.73
C GLN A 27 8.59 22.08 2.35
N TRP A 28 8.41 23.33 1.95
CA TRP A 28 8.96 24.51 2.60
C TRP A 28 7.81 25.45 2.92
N LEU A 29 7.39 25.43 4.17
CA LEU A 29 6.29 26.23 4.66
C LEU A 29 6.71 26.89 5.98
N ASN A 30 6.58 28.22 6.03
CA ASN A 30 6.59 28.95 7.27
C ASN A 30 5.15 29.30 7.61
N LEU A 31 4.63 28.69 8.65
CA LEU A 31 3.28 28.93 9.14
C LEU A 31 3.35 29.96 10.27
N GLN A 32 2.84 31.14 10.01
CA GLN A 32 2.70 32.17 11.02
C GLN A 32 1.36 32.01 11.72
N THR A 33 1.41 31.84 13.03
CA THR A 33 0.22 31.84 13.88
C THR A 33 0.27 33.03 14.83
N ASP A 34 -0.78 33.24 15.60
CA ASP A 34 -0.84 34.34 16.55
C ASP A 34 0.16 34.18 17.71
N ILE A 35 0.68 32.97 17.92
CA ILE A 35 1.63 32.68 19.00
C ILE A 35 3.07 32.74 18.49
N GLN A 36 3.36 32.09 17.37
CA GLN A 36 4.72 31.94 16.85
C GLN A 36 4.73 31.52 15.38
N THR A 37 5.94 31.53 14.79
CA THR A 37 6.14 31.02 13.43
C THR A 37 6.71 29.61 13.48
N TYR A 38 6.01 28.66 12.87
CA TYR A 38 6.45 27.26 12.69
C TYR A 38 7.14 27.06 11.35
N LYS A 39 8.30 26.45 11.36
CA LYS A 39 9.02 26.04 10.15
C LYS A 39 8.70 24.59 9.83
N LEU A 40 7.79 24.36 8.90
CA LEU A 40 7.32 23.04 8.50
C LEU A 40 8.05 22.56 7.23
N ASN A 41 9.29 22.14 7.40
CA ASN A 41 10.20 21.77 6.30
C ASN A 41 10.88 20.41 6.45
N LYS A 42 10.49 19.61 7.45
CA LYS A 42 11.04 18.26 7.65
C LYS A 42 10.46 17.30 6.61
N PRO A 43 11.30 16.59 5.83
CA PRO A 43 10.80 15.67 4.81
C PRO A 43 10.14 14.44 5.45
N ILE A 44 9.09 13.95 4.80
CA ILE A 44 8.54 12.62 5.01
C ILE A 44 9.26 11.66 4.06
N LEU A 45 9.78 10.56 4.60
CA LEU A 45 10.44 9.51 3.84
C LEU A 45 9.65 8.23 4.03
N LYS A 46 9.25 7.60 2.92
CA LYS A 46 8.56 6.30 2.95
C LYS A 46 9.38 5.28 2.19
N PHE A 47 9.66 4.16 2.84
CA PHE A 47 10.25 2.97 2.26
C PHE A 47 9.19 1.88 2.21
N VAL A 48 9.15 1.16 1.11
CA VAL A 48 8.29 -0.02 0.91
C VAL A 48 9.18 -1.15 0.42
N PHE A 49 9.03 -2.31 1.02
CA PHE A 49 9.70 -3.52 0.61
C PHE A 49 8.72 -4.69 0.65
N ASN A 50 8.21 -5.03 -0.51
CA ASN A 50 7.28 -6.13 -0.70
C ASN A 50 8.01 -7.28 -1.38
N ASN A 51 7.65 -8.50 -1.00
CA ASN A 51 8.25 -9.70 -1.55
C ASN A 51 7.15 -10.73 -1.82
N THR A 52 7.11 -11.23 -3.04
CA THR A 52 6.28 -12.35 -3.41
C THR A 52 7.16 -13.51 -3.85
N PHE A 53 6.97 -14.66 -3.24
CA PHE A 53 7.62 -15.90 -3.61
C PHE A 53 6.59 -16.85 -4.20
N ASP A 54 6.71 -17.14 -5.50
CA ASP A 54 5.89 -18.12 -6.20
C ASP A 54 6.64 -19.46 -6.27
N PHE A 55 6.28 -20.38 -5.40
CA PHE A 55 6.87 -21.72 -5.33
C PHE A 55 6.30 -22.67 -6.39
N GLY A 56 5.41 -22.17 -7.23
CA GLY A 56 4.71 -22.99 -8.21
C GLY A 56 3.59 -23.84 -7.61
N LYS A 57 2.88 -24.53 -8.50
CA LYS A 57 1.72 -25.37 -8.12
C LYS A 57 0.68 -24.65 -7.25
N GLY A 58 0.58 -23.32 -7.38
CA GLY A 58 -0.36 -22.47 -6.65
C GLY A 58 0.06 -22.14 -5.20
N TRP A 59 1.30 -22.36 -4.78
CA TRP A 59 1.84 -21.93 -3.52
C TRP A 59 2.48 -20.55 -3.64
N ILE A 60 2.02 -19.59 -2.86
CA ILE A 60 2.53 -18.23 -2.85
C ILE A 60 2.75 -17.79 -1.39
N PHE A 61 3.90 -17.20 -1.12
CA PHE A 61 4.18 -16.46 0.09
C PHE A 61 4.37 -14.99 -0.25
N ASP A 62 3.65 -14.12 0.45
CA ASP A 62 3.77 -12.68 0.34
C ASP A 62 4.24 -12.09 1.67
N MET A 63 5.15 -11.14 1.59
CA MET A 63 5.55 -10.27 2.68
C MET A 63 5.45 -8.83 2.20
N GLU A 64 4.61 -8.04 2.84
CA GLU A 64 4.46 -6.61 2.59
C GLU A 64 5.02 -5.84 3.76
N SER A 65 5.88 -4.87 3.51
CA SER A 65 6.43 -4.04 4.57
C SER A 65 6.60 -2.60 4.14
N TYR A 66 6.35 -1.70 5.07
CA TYR A 66 6.63 -0.30 4.87
C TYR A 66 7.15 0.35 6.15
N PHE A 67 7.89 1.42 5.97
CA PHE A 67 8.33 2.32 7.04
C PHE A 67 8.18 3.77 6.58
N VAL A 68 7.59 4.60 7.43
CA VAL A 68 7.43 6.03 7.19
C VAL A 68 8.12 6.80 8.31
N ARG A 69 9.15 7.56 7.95
CA ARG A 69 9.78 8.51 8.85
C ARG A 69 8.91 9.75 8.96
N LYS A 70 8.66 10.17 10.19
CA LYS A 70 7.88 11.38 10.48
C LYS A 70 8.49 12.64 9.87
N GLY A 71 7.63 13.51 9.40
CA GLY A 71 7.96 14.81 8.82
C GLY A 71 6.78 15.76 8.89
N ASN A 72 6.84 16.81 8.09
CA ASN A 72 5.77 17.80 8.02
C ASN A 72 4.91 17.57 6.76
N ASP A 73 3.61 17.71 6.91
CA ASP A 73 2.66 17.66 5.82
C ASP A 73 1.63 18.79 5.98
N GLU A 74 1.49 19.57 4.92
CA GLU A 74 0.65 20.78 4.90
C GLU A 74 0.91 21.66 6.14
N VAL A 75 -0.13 21.97 6.91
CA VAL A 75 -0.06 22.79 8.13
C VAL A 75 0.18 21.96 9.41
N GLY A 76 0.71 20.75 9.26
CA GLY A 76 0.89 19.83 10.37
C GLY A 76 2.21 19.09 10.37
N SER A 77 2.37 18.26 11.36
CA SER A 77 3.53 17.37 11.57
C SER A 77 3.08 15.98 11.98
N MET A 78 3.76 14.94 11.50
CA MET A 78 3.58 13.61 12.05
C MET A 78 4.19 13.51 13.45
N VAL A 79 3.46 12.94 14.41
CA VAL A 79 3.92 12.78 15.78
C VAL A 79 5.00 11.70 15.90
N SER A 80 4.84 10.59 15.17
CA SER A 80 5.74 9.44 15.27
C SER A 80 6.09 8.87 13.90
N ASN A 81 7.16 8.07 13.86
CA ASN A 81 7.37 7.14 12.76
C ASN A 81 6.31 6.04 12.82
N THR A 82 5.96 5.47 11.67
CA THR A 82 5.02 4.36 11.56
C THR A 82 5.50 3.35 10.53
N GLY A 83 5.10 2.11 10.67
CA GLY A 83 5.42 1.06 9.73
C GLY A 83 4.70 -0.22 10.09
N ALA A 84 4.64 -1.15 9.16
CA ALA A 84 4.09 -2.48 9.37
C ALA A 84 4.88 -3.52 8.58
N VAL A 85 4.79 -4.75 9.05
CA VAL A 85 5.19 -5.95 8.31
C VAL A 85 4.01 -6.91 8.35
N ASP A 86 3.49 -7.21 7.18
CA ASP A 86 2.40 -8.14 6.94
C ASP A 86 2.95 -9.36 6.20
N VAL A 87 2.48 -10.53 6.56
CA VAL A 87 2.83 -11.75 5.85
C VAL A 87 1.59 -12.55 5.50
N SER A 88 1.65 -13.30 4.42
CA SER A 88 0.61 -14.25 4.11
C SER A 88 1.15 -15.44 3.33
N PHE A 89 0.48 -16.55 3.50
CA PHE A 89 0.74 -17.78 2.78
C PHE A 89 -0.55 -18.28 2.14
N SER A 90 -0.51 -18.53 0.85
CA SER A 90 -1.69 -18.93 0.11
C SER A 90 -1.46 -20.18 -0.73
N LYS A 91 -2.54 -20.90 -0.95
CA LYS A 91 -2.58 -22.09 -1.80
C LYS A 91 -3.81 -22.08 -2.67
N SER A 92 -3.59 -22.20 -3.98
CA SER A 92 -4.63 -22.40 -4.97
C SER A 92 -4.85 -23.87 -5.29
N PHE A 93 -6.11 -24.26 -5.43
CA PHE A 93 -6.60 -25.58 -5.75
C PHE A 93 -7.60 -25.52 -6.91
N LEU A 94 -7.99 -26.67 -7.44
CA LEU A 94 -9.05 -26.83 -8.44
C LEU A 94 -8.82 -25.93 -9.68
N LYS A 95 -7.61 -25.90 -10.21
CA LYS A 95 -7.24 -25.03 -11.36
C LYS A 95 -7.53 -23.54 -11.07
N ASP A 96 -7.12 -23.08 -9.88
CA ASP A 96 -7.27 -21.72 -9.35
C ASP A 96 -8.72 -21.29 -9.06
N CYS A 97 -9.66 -22.25 -9.01
CA CYS A 97 -11.02 -21.95 -8.60
C CYS A 97 -11.17 -21.76 -7.08
N LEU A 98 -10.35 -22.44 -6.27
CA LEU A 98 -10.35 -22.31 -4.82
C LEU A 98 -8.98 -21.82 -4.35
N THR A 99 -8.95 -20.74 -3.59
CA THR A 99 -7.74 -20.24 -2.95
C THR A 99 -7.97 -20.10 -1.44
N LEU A 100 -7.07 -20.69 -0.67
CA LEU A 100 -7.00 -20.52 0.77
C LEU A 100 -5.80 -19.61 1.07
N ARG A 101 -6.00 -18.59 1.91
CA ARG A 101 -4.94 -17.67 2.36
C ARG A 101 -5.00 -17.52 3.87
N LEU A 102 -3.84 -17.69 4.51
CA LEU A 102 -3.62 -17.39 5.91
C LEU A 102 -2.64 -16.23 5.98
N GLY A 103 -2.96 -15.18 6.71
CA GLY A 103 -2.12 -14.00 6.84
C GLY A 103 -2.11 -13.43 8.25
N GLY A 104 -1.05 -12.68 8.56
CA GLY A 104 -0.92 -11.87 9.76
C GLY A 104 -0.55 -10.45 9.38
N THR A 105 -1.22 -9.47 9.98
CA THR A 105 -0.94 -8.05 9.78
C THR A 105 -0.23 -7.45 10.98
N ASP A 106 0.59 -6.44 10.72
CA ASP A 106 1.38 -5.68 11.70
C ASP A 106 2.03 -6.57 12.76
N LEU A 107 2.84 -7.54 12.32
CA LEU A 107 3.44 -8.56 13.19
C LEU A 107 4.22 -7.97 14.37
N PHE A 108 4.79 -6.79 14.20
CA PHE A 108 5.62 -6.13 15.21
C PHE A 108 4.86 -5.07 16.02
N HIS A 109 3.56 -4.85 15.72
CA HIS A 109 2.73 -3.84 16.39
C HIS A 109 3.34 -2.43 16.32
N THR A 110 3.75 -2.03 15.14
CA THR A 110 4.49 -0.77 14.91
C THR A 110 3.68 0.30 14.20
N VAL A 111 2.43 0.02 13.84
CA VAL A 111 1.51 1.00 13.28
C VAL A 111 1.16 2.04 14.35
N LYS A 112 1.40 3.30 14.02
CA LYS A 112 1.05 4.46 14.85
C LYS A 112 0.49 5.54 13.94
N GLU A 113 -0.65 6.08 14.30
CA GLU A 113 -1.29 7.17 13.57
C GLU A 113 -1.35 8.39 14.45
N GLY A 114 -1.02 9.54 13.90
CA GLY A 114 -1.15 10.77 14.65
C GLY A 114 -0.44 11.93 13.99
N GLY A 115 -0.95 13.11 14.34
CA GLY A 115 -0.45 14.37 13.83
C GLY A 115 -0.57 15.48 14.86
N THR A 116 0.21 16.53 14.62
CA THR A 116 0.06 17.82 15.28
C THR A 116 -0.42 18.81 14.24
N ALA A 117 -1.54 19.46 14.48
CA ALA A 117 -2.07 20.56 13.71
C ALA A 117 -1.81 21.88 14.42
N TYR A 118 -1.45 22.89 13.65
CA TYR A 118 -1.17 24.25 14.13
C TYR A 118 -2.22 25.20 13.58
N THR A 119 -3.07 25.78 14.43
CA THR A 119 -4.15 26.68 14.03
C THR A 119 -4.27 27.87 14.98
N GLY A 120 -4.14 29.10 14.47
CA GLY A 120 -4.32 30.33 15.24
C GLY A 120 -3.53 30.31 16.54
N VAL A 121 -4.23 30.26 17.66
CA VAL A 121 -3.68 30.20 19.02
C VAL A 121 -3.53 28.78 19.57
N MET A 122 -3.76 27.75 18.77
CA MET A 122 -3.86 26.36 19.25
C MET A 122 -2.90 25.42 18.51
N GLU A 123 -2.21 24.60 19.29
CA GLU A 123 -1.46 23.44 18.82
C GLU A 123 -2.17 22.18 19.34
N THR A 124 -2.72 21.38 18.45
CA THR A 124 -3.40 20.13 18.80
C THR A 124 -2.58 18.95 18.34
N SER A 125 -2.17 18.11 19.27
CA SER A 125 -1.45 16.87 19.00
C SER A 125 -2.29 15.66 19.38
N GLN A 126 -2.44 14.72 18.45
CA GLN A 126 -3.13 13.46 18.67
C GLN A 126 -2.23 12.30 18.25
N LEU A 127 -2.14 11.27 19.08
CA LEU A 127 -1.52 10.00 18.76
C LEU A 127 -2.53 8.90 19.03
N SER A 128 -2.87 8.13 18.00
CA SER A 128 -3.73 6.97 18.11
C SER A 128 -2.89 5.69 17.99
N THR A 129 -3.06 4.81 18.96
CA THR A 129 -2.53 3.45 18.96
C THR A 129 -3.71 2.51 19.07
N TYR A 130 -3.83 1.57 18.15
CA TYR A 130 -4.86 0.55 18.15
C TYR A 130 -4.22 -0.80 17.92
N ASP A 131 -4.92 -1.87 18.27
CA ASP A 131 -4.42 -3.21 17.98
C ASP A 131 -4.61 -3.52 16.49
N SER A 132 -3.55 -3.27 15.72
CA SER A 132 -3.46 -3.48 14.28
C SER A 132 -3.08 -4.93 13.92
N ARG A 133 -2.69 -5.73 14.91
CA ARG A 133 -2.34 -7.14 14.69
C ARG A 133 -3.58 -7.97 14.48
N GLN A 134 -3.64 -8.64 13.37
CA GLN A 134 -4.75 -9.51 13.03
C GLN A 134 -4.22 -10.80 12.39
N LEU A 135 -4.85 -11.91 12.74
CA LEU A 135 -4.74 -13.16 12.00
C LEU A 135 -5.95 -13.26 11.08
N VAL A 136 -5.68 -13.36 9.77
CA VAL A 136 -6.71 -13.36 8.74
C VAL A 136 -6.69 -14.67 7.98
N PHE A 137 -7.82 -15.39 7.96
CA PHE A 137 -8.01 -16.55 7.09
C PHE A 137 -9.05 -16.22 6.03
N THR A 138 -8.65 -16.38 4.76
CA THR A 138 -9.50 -16.07 3.61
C THR A 138 -9.70 -17.30 2.75
N VAL A 139 -10.95 -17.57 2.42
CA VAL A 139 -11.35 -18.59 1.45
C VAL A 139 -11.99 -17.89 0.26
N THR A 140 -11.37 -18.04 -0.91
CA THR A 140 -11.89 -17.48 -2.15
C THR A 140 -12.29 -18.61 -3.08
N TYR A 141 -13.57 -18.67 -3.46
CA TYR A 141 -14.05 -19.61 -4.47
C TYR A 141 -14.63 -18.88 -5.67
N ARG A 142 -14.12 -19.18 -6.86
CA ARG A 142 -14.55 -18.58 -8.12
C ARG A 142 -15.52 -19.52 -8.81
N PHE A 143 -16.79 -19.16 -8.80
CA PHE A 143 -17.82 -19.86 -9.55
C PHE A 143 -17.73 -19.50 -11.03
N ASN A 144 -17.92 -20.49 -11.89
CA ASN A 144 -18.14 -20.29 -13.33
C ASN A 144 -16.99 -19.49 -14.01
N SER A 145 -15.74 -19.82 -13.70
CA SER A 145 -14.56 -19.25 -14.35
C SER A 145 -14.37 -19.72 -15.81
N ALA A 146 -15.42 -20.31 -16.41
CA ALA A 146 -15.42 -20.56 -17.84
C ALA A 146 -15.22 -19.21 -18.55
N ARG A 147 -14.02 -19.00 -19.12
CA ARG A 147 -13.80 -17.91 -20.05
C ARG A 147 -14.91 -18.00 -21.07
N SER A 148 -15.87 -17.10 -21.02
CA SER A 148 -16.85 -16.94 -22.07
C SER A 148 -16.06 -16.79 -23.37
N LYS A 149 -16.04 -17.84 -24.18
CA LYS A 149 -15.63 -17.76 -25.57
C LYS A 149 -16.75 -17.04 -26.33
N TYR A 150 -17.14 -15.88 -25.85
CA TYR A 150 -17.98 -15.00 -26.61
C TYR A 150 -17.15 -14.53 -27.82
N LYS A 151 -17.14 -15.34 -28.86
CA LYS A 151 -16.86 -14.87 -30.22
C LYS A 151 -18.07 -14.04 -30.62
N GLY A 152 -18.13 -12.81 -30.17
CA GLY A 152 -19.11 -11.87 -30.67
C GLY A 152 -18.97 -11.82 -32.18
N LYS A 153 -19.99 -12.30 -32.92
CA LYS A 153 -20.17 -11.87 -34.29
C LYS A 153 -20.39 -10.37 -34.19
N GLY A 154 -19.36 -9.59 -34.56
CA GLY A 154 -19.45 -8.14 -34.50
C GLY A 154 -20.71 -7.69 -35.18
N ALA A 155 -21.55 -6.92 -34.48
CA ALA A 155 -22.65 -6.22 -35.07
C ALA A 155 -22.07 -5.41 -36.26
N GLY A 156 -22.50 -5.71 -37.47
CA GLY A 156 -22.00 -5.07 -38.66
C GLY A 156 -21.28 -5.98 -39.69
N ASN A 157 -20.96 -7.24 -39.35
CA ASN A 157 -20.38 -8.14 -40.36
C ASN A 157 -21.37 -8.54 -41.47
N ALA A 158 -22.67 -8.50 -41.20
CA ALA A 158 -23.69 -8.72 -42.22
C ALA A 158 -23.84 -7.51 -43.18
N GLU A 159 -23.54 -6.30 -42.72
CA GLU A 159 -23.55 -5.07 -43.52
C GLU A 159 -22.35 -4.96 -44.44
N LYS A 160 -21.18 -5.43 -44.00
CA LYS A 160 -19.93 -5.41 -44.81
C LYS A 160 -19.94 -6.40 -45.97
N GLN A 161 -20.82 -7.39 -45.97
CA GLN A 161 -20.97 -8.35 -47.06
C GLN A 161 -21.97 -7.88 -48.14
N ARG A 162 -22.59 -6.71 -47.98
CA ARG A 162 -23.53 -6.11 -48.91
C ARG A 162 -22.94 -4.93 -49.72
N LEU A 163 -21.69 -4.58 -49.46
CA LEU A 163 -20.90 -3.61 -50.20
C LEU A 163 -19.89 -4.34 -51.09
#